data_30a971a7b18dfa5829b3a1f9726b94d5
#
_entry.id   30a971a7b18dfa5829b3a1f9726b94d5
#
_cell.length_a   1.000
_cell.length_b   1.000
_cell.length_c   1.000
_cell.angle_alpha   90.00
_cell.angle_beta   90.00
_cell.angle_gamma   90.00
#
_symmetry.space_group_name_H-M   'P 1'
#
loop_
_entity.id
_entity.type
_entity.pdbx_description
1 polymer ?
#
loop_
_entity_poly.entity_id
_entity_poly.type
_entity_poly.pdbx_seq_one_letter_code
_entity_poly.pdbx_strand_id
1 'polypeptide(L)'
;MSKLFVVSPPLDIFSRIEPEIKSRIECLPDFLRYPKGKFRQITRSLLLGRIPLPKTVLYLWFSKRYLDLICNAKPGDSILIYECCNVNVLKSIKPLLPKGVDCHVYYCNPMRTICSDGEIRMRKIKELGYKLSSFDAYDAEKYGLNYTGQYFCLPPQNREPIKCDCFFCGLPKDRADELEALRRLLEQNGLTCDFIIPRTPQEKVTYPEYLKRTDRSRCIIDIAQGGQLGLTRRPLEALFYGKKLITNNPDLANYDFYNKENIFIFGKDSESRLKDFVRSPFVEIPQSIRLKYDINSWIQNYLPK
;
A
#
# COMPACT_ATOMS: atom_id res chain seq x y z
N MET A 1 8.66 27.18 -4.95
CA MET A 1 9.03 25.91 -4.32
C MET A 1 8.42 24.79 -5.16
N SER A 2 9.23 23.80 -5.55
CA SER A 2 8.77 22.68 -6.38
C SER A 2 7.82 21.76 -5.59
N LYS A 3 6.82 21.20 -6.27
CA LYS A 3 5.74 20.42 -5.68
C LYS A 3 5.78 18.95 -6.09
N LEU A 4 5.25 18.10 -5.22
CA LEU A 4 4.91 16.70 -5.52
C LEU A 4 3.40 16.57 -5.71
N PHE A 5 2.99 16.07 -6.87
CA PHE A 5 1.61 15.75 -7.18
C PHE A 5 1.39 14.25 -7.03
N VAL A 6 0.54 13.85 -6.07
CA VAL A 6 0.25 12.44 -5.79
C VAL A 6 -1.08 12.05 -6.41
N VAL A 7 -1.07 11.10 -7.31
CA VAL A 7 -2.21 10.69 -8.14
C VAL A 7 -2.75 9.34 -7.70
N SER A 8 -4.03 9.30 -7.37
CA SER A 8 -4.76 8.09 -6.94
C SER A 8 -4.14 7.36 -5.76
N PRO A 9 -3.81 8.04 -4.64
CA PRO A 9 -3.32 7.34 -3.46
C PRO A 9 -4.42 6.38 -2.94
N PRO A 10 -4.06 5.17 -2.46
CA PRO A 10 -5.03 4.14 -2.09
C PRO A 10 -5.84 4.47 -0.83
N LEU A 11 -5.36 5.36 0.01
CA LEU A 11 -5.97 5.77 1.29
C LEU A 11 -5.64 7.22 1.56
N ASP A 12 -6.43 7.86 2.43
CA ASP A 12 -6.18 9.24 2.91
C ASP A 12 -5.01 9.30 3.93
N ILE A 13 -3.90 8.65 3.56
CA ILE A 13 -2.69 8.61 4.38
C ILE A 13 -1.97 9.95 4.34
N PHE A 14 -2.04 10.63 3.19
CA PHE A 14 -1.36 11.90 2.96
C PHE A 14 -1.96 13.07 3.77
N SER A 15 -3.16 12.89 4.35
CA SER A 15 -3.71 13.88 5.28
C SER A 15 -2.89 14.04 6.56
N ARG A 16 -2.10 13.01 6.92
CA ARG A 16 -1.35 12.90 8.18
C ARG A 16 0.15 13.15 8.04
N ILE A 17 0.59 13.58 6.88
CA ILE A 17 1.98 14.00 6.66
C ILE A 17 2.25 15.29 7.45
N GLU A 18 3.48 15.44 7.94
CA GLU A 18 3.94 16.65 8.63
C GLU A 18 3.62 17.92 7.83
N PRO A 19 3.18 19.01 8.49
CA PRO A 19 2.71 20.22 7.81
C PRO A 19 3.72 20.81 6.81
N GLU A 20 5.00 20.76 7.12
CA GLU A 20 6.06 21.25 6.25
C GLU A 20 6.13 20.46 4.94
N ILE A 21 6.15 19.13 5.02
CA ILE A 21 6.14 18.24 3.85
C ILE A 21 4.81 18.37 3.10
N LYS A 22 3.71 18.43 3.84
CA LYS A 22 2.34 18.54 3.28
C LYS A 22 2.17 19.80 2.43
N SER A 23 2.81 20.92 2.80
CA SER A 23 2.77 22.16 2.02
C SER A 23 3.29 22.00 0.60
N ARG A 24 4.16 21.02 0.37
CA ARG A 24 4.77 20.68 -0.92
C ARG A 24 4.02 19.60 -1.70
N ILE A 25 2.97 19.01 -1.12
CA ILE A 25 2.24 17.88 -1.72
C ILE A 25 0.82 18.31 -2.09
N GLU A 26 0.40 17.93 -3.29
CA GLU A 26 -1.00 18.02 -3.72
C GLU A 26 -1.52 16.65 -4.13
N CYS A 27 -2.59 16.17 -3.46
CA CYS A 27 -3.22 14.89 -3.75
C CYS A 27 -4.36 15.04 -4.73
N LEU A 28 -4.39 14.16 -5.73
CA LEU A 28 -5.43 14.05 -6.75
C LEU A 28 -6.08 12.67 -6.66
N PRO A 29 -7.27 12.55 -6.06
CA PRO A 29 -7.92 11.27 -5.89
C PRO A 29 -8.36 10.65 -7.20
N ASP A 30 -8.80 11.48 -8.17
CA ASP A 30 -9.37 11.03 -9.44
C ASP A 30 -8.37 11.22 -10.59
N PHE A 31 -7.86 10.09 -11.08
CA PHE A 31 -6.98 10.05 -12.23
C PHE A 31 -7.75 9.76 -13.53
N LEU A 32 -8.47 8.65 -13.53
CA LEU A 32 -9.24 8.17 -14.67
C LEU A 32 -10.74 8.33 -14.42
N ARG A 33 -11.43 8.82 -15.42
CA ARG A 33 -12.89 8.73 -15.51
C ARG A 33 -13.23 7.44 -16.24
N TYR A 34 -13.97 6.56 -15.60
CA TYR A 34 -14.54 5.41 -16.28
C TYR A 34 -15.80 5.84 -17.02
N PRO A 35 -15.75 5.92 -18.36
CA PRO A 35 -16.91 6.37 -19.11
C PRO A 35 -18.05 5.37 -18.96
N LYS A 36 -19.24 5.87 -18.62
CA LYS A 36 -20.46 5.09 -18.69
C LYS A 36 -20.83 4.88 -20.16
N GLY A 37 -21.11 3.62 -20.55
CA GLY A 37 -21.53 3.25 -21.89
C GLY A 37 -20.46 2.52 -22.73
N LYS A 38 -20.91 1.48 -23.44
CA LYS A 38 -20.06 0.59 -24.25
C LYS A 38 -19.25 1.35 -25.32
N PHE A 39 -19.87 2.31 -25.99
CA PHE A 39 -19.22 3.11 -27.05
C PHE A 39 -17.98 3.86 -26.53
N ARG A 40 -18.09 4.53 -25.36
CA ARG A 40 -16.96 5.25 -24.76
C ARG A 40 -15.85 4.32 -24.27
N GLN A 41 -16.18 3.10 -23.86
CA GLN A 41 -15.19 2.08 -23.48
C GLN A 41 -14.44 1.57 -24.71
N ILE A 42 -15.14 1.31 -25.81
CA ILE A 42 -14.54 0.86 -27.08
C ILE A 42 -13.64 1.95 -27.66
N THR A 43 -14.11 3.19 -27.75
CA THR A 43 -13.29 4.32 -28.26
C THR A 43 -12.06 4.56 -27.41
N ARG A 44 -12.14 4.40 -26.09
CA ARG A 44 -10.99 4.44 -25.20
C ARG A 44 -9.95 3.38 -25.57
N SER A 45 -10.35 2.13 -25.74
CA SER A 45 -9.42 1.03 -26.04
C SER A 45 -8.80 1.15 -27.43
N LEU A 46 -9.50 1.78 -28.37
CA LEU A 46 -9.03 1.99 -29.75
C LEU A 46 -8.08 3.18 -29.88
N LEU A 47 -8.29 4.25 -29.11
CA LEU A 47 -7.59 5.52 -29.32
C LEU A 47 -6.44 5.76 -28.33
N LEU A 48 -6.62 5.41 -27.03
CA LEU A 48 -5.60 5.68 -26.03
C LEU A 48 -4.29 4.94 -26.32
N GLY A 49 -3.20 5.71 -26.36
CA GLY A 49 -1.85 5.20 -26.57
C GLY A 49 -1.52 4.71 -27.98
N ARG A 50 -2.49 4.75 -28.91
CA ARG A 50 -2.28 4.38 -30.32
C ARG A 50 -2.00 5.58 -31.20
N ILE A 51 -2.69 6.68 -30.95
CA ILE A 51 -2.50 7.96 -31.65
C ILE A 51 -2.31 9.08 -30.63
N PRO A 52 -1.55 10.13 -30.97
CA PRO A 52 -1.51 11.37 -30.19
C PRO A 52 -2.89 12.00 -30.17
N LEU A 53 -3.39 12.33 -28.98
CA LEU A 53 -4.69 12.96 -28.80
C LEU A 53 -4.53 14.33 -28.15
N PRO A 54 -5.26 15.36 -28.63
CA PRO A 54 -5.25 16.66 -27.98
C PRO A 54 -5.87 16.57 -26.58
N LYS A 55 -5.44 17.46 -25.67
CA LYS A 55 -5.91 17.52 -24.29
C LYS A 55 -7.43 17.57 -24.16
N THR A 56 -8.10 18.28 -25.08
CA THR A 56 -9.56 18.40 -25.09
C THR A 56 -10.27 17.06 -25.28
N VAL A 57 -9.71 16.17 -26.09
CA VAL A 57 -10.24 14.82 -26.31
C VAL A 57 -9.93 13.92 -25.09
N LEU A 58 -8.78 14.10 -24.46
CA LEU A 58 -8.39 13.32 -23.27
C LEU A 58 -9.31 13.58 -22.07
N TYR A 59 -9.99 14.73 -21.98
CA TYR A 59 -11.01 14.98 -20.95
C TYR A 59 -12.18 13.97 -20.97
N LEU A 60 -12.37 13.23 -22.04
CA LEU A 60 -13.37 12.15 -22.08
C LEU A 60 -13.04 11.00 -21.11
N TRP A 61 -11.75 10.77 -20.83
CA TRP A 61 -11.27 9.61 -20.06
C TRP A 61 -10.44 9.96 -18.84
N PHE A 62 -9.97 11.21 -18.74
CA PHE A 62 -9.18 11.69 -17.61
C PHE A 62 -9.92 12.79 -16.86
N SER A 63 -9.62 12.91 -15.58
CA SER A 63 -10.06 14.06 -14.79
C SER A 63 -9.50 15.36 -15.37
N LYS A 64 -10.35 16.38 -15.53
CA LYS A 64 -9.94 17.70 -16.00
C LYS A 64 -8.85 18.27 -15.09
N ARG A 65 -9.08 18.23 -13.78
CA ARG A 65 -8.12 18.70 -12.76
C ARG A 65 -6.76 18.04 -12.94
N TYR A 66 -6.73 16.73 -13.16
CA TYR A 66 -5.49 16.00 -13.40
C TYR A 66 -4.76 16.46 -14.66
N LEU A 67 -5.46 16.54 -15.81
CA LEU A 67 -4.83 16.96 -17.07
C LEU A 67 -4.36 18.43 -17.02
N ASP A 68 -5.13 19.30 -16.38
CA ASP A 68 -4.72 20.70 -16.21
C ASP A 68 -3.47 20.79 -15.33
N LEU A 69 -3.39 19.99 -14.27
CA LEU A 69 -2.25 19.98 -13.38
C LEU A 69 -1.00 19.49 -14.10
N ILE A 70 -1.04 18.34 -14.79
CA ILE A 70 0.15 17.82 -15.49
C ILE A 70 0.63 18.73 -16.60
N CYS A 71 -0.27 19.43 -17.30
CA CYS A 71 0.13 20.40 -18.32
C CYS A 71 0.75 21.68 -17.76
N ASN A 72 0.39 22.05 -16.51
CA ASN A 72 0.86 23.25 -15.84
C ASN A 72 1.97 22.98 -14.82
N ALA A 73 2.41 21.73 -14.67
CA ALA A 73 3.54 21.38 -13.83
C ALA A 73 4.80 22.12 -14.30
N LYS A 74 5.64 22.53 -13.37
CA LYS A 74 6.84 23.30 -13.67
C LYS A 74 8.07 22.40 -13.70
N PRO A 75 9.13 22.78 -14.45
CA PRO A 75 10.42 22.12 -14.32
C PRO A 75 10.85 22.03 -12.85
N GLY A 76 11.26 20.84 -12.42
CA GLY A 76 11.59 20.56 -11.02
C GLY A 76 10.42 20.04 -10.18
N ASP A 77 9.17 20.04 -10.67
CA ASP A 77 8.07 19.32 -9.99
C ASP A 77 8.19 17.81 -10.19
N SER A 78 7.55 17.05 -9.29
CA SER A 78 7.45 15.59 -9.37
C SER A 78 5.99 15.14 -9.39
N ILE A 79 5.72 14.06 -10.10
CA ILE A 79 4.40 13.40 -10.15
C ILE A 79 4.58 11.95 -9.71
N LEU A 80 3.80 11.52 -8.71
CA LEU A 80 3.75 10.14 -8.21
C LEU A 80 2.39 9.53 -8.52
N ILE A 81 2.36 8.53 -9.39
CA ILE A 81 1.15 7.81 -9.78
C ILE A 81 1.11 6.45 -9.09
N TYR A 82 0.00 6.15 -8.41
CA TYR A 82 -0.19 4.85 -7.77
C TYR A 82 -0.75 3.81 -8.75
N GLU A 83 -0.11 2.64 -8.79
CA GLU A 83 -0.57 1.39 -9.43
C GLU A 83 -1.03 1.48 -10.89
N CYS A 84 -0.49 2.38 -11.67
CA CYS A 84 -0.81 2.44 -13.08
C CYS A 84 0.08 1.50 -13.91
N CYS A 85 -0.45 0.34 -14.30
CA CYS A 85 0.22 -0.59 -15.23
C CYS A 85 -0.33 -0.51 -16.68
N ASN A 86 -1.23 0.42 -16.96
CA ASN A 86 -1.80 0.59 -18.31
C ASN A 86 -0.87 1.44 -19.18
N VAL A 87 -0.08 0.77 -20.00
CA VAL A 87 0.89 1.39 -20.93
C VAL A 87 0.23 2.46 -21.82
N ASN A 88 -0.98 2.18 -22.35
CA ASN A 88 -1.66 3.09 -23.24
C ASN A 88 -2.10 4.38 -22.54
N VAL A 89 -2.52 4.27 -21.30
CA VAL A 89 -2.86 5.43 -20.44
C VAL A 89 -1.62 6.30 -20.25
N LEU A 90 -0.52 5.71 -19.79
CA LEU A 90 0.73 6.43 -19.54
C LEU A 90 1.32 7.03 -20.83
N LYS A 91 1.25 6.30 -21.94
CA LYS A 91 1.68 6.79 -23.27
C LYS A 91 0.85 8.00 -23.74
N SER A 92 -0.45 8.02 -23.45
CA SER A 92 -1.33 9.13 -23.87
C SER A 92 -1.06 10.42 -23.11
N ILE A 93 -0.62 10.35 -21.86
CA ILE A 93 -0.35 11.55 -21.03
C ILE A 93 1.11 12.02 -21.11
N LYS A 94 2.02 11.14 -21.51
CA LYS A 94 3.45 11.49 -21.56
C LYS A 94 3.76 12.74 -22.39
N PRO A 95 3.16 12.97 -23.59
CA PRO A 95 3.41 14.18 -24.37
C PRO A 95 2.93 15.48 -23.73
N LEU A 96 2.04 15.40 -22.73
CA LEU A 96 1.51 16.56 -22.00
C LEU A 96 2.42 17.03 -20.88
N LEU A 97 3.39 16.21 -20.48
CA LEU A 97 4.30 16.52 -19.40
C LEU A 97 5.37 17.51 -19.85
N PRO A 98 5.53 18.64 -19.16
CA PRO A 98 6.62 19.58 -19.46
C PRO A 98 8.00 18.92 -19.25
N LYS A 99 9.00 19.40 -19.98
CA LYS A 99 10.40 18.97 -19.77
C LYS A 99 10.84 19.35 -18.35
N GLY A 100 11.61 18.45 -17.71
CA GLY A 100 12.12 18.69 -16.36
C GLY A 100 11.14 18.34 -15.23
N VAL A 101 9.99 17.71 -15.54
CA VAL A 101 9.09 17.11 -14.56
C VAL A 101 9.41 15.64 -14.38
N ASP A 102 9.69 15.22 -13.16
CA ASP A 102 9.93 13.81 -12.82
C ASP A 102 8.60 13.05 -12.64
N CYS A 103 8.48 11.91 -13.31
CA CYS A 103 7.28 11.09 -13.23
C CYS A 103 7.61 9.70 -12.69
N HIS A 104 6.98 9.39 -11.57
CA HIS A 104 7.12 8.13 -10.86
C HIS A 104 5.83 7.32 -10.92
N VAL A 105 5.94 6.00 -11.00
CA VAL A 105 4.84 5.07 -10.77
C VAL A 105 5.25 4.15 -9.64
N TYR A 106 4.44 4.13 -8.57
CA TYR A 106 4.66 3.28 -7.40
C TYR A 106 3.62 2.17 -7.34
N TYR A 107 4.10 0.95 -7.15
CA TYR A 107 3.27 -0.25 -7.01
C TYR A 107 3.24 -0.67 -5.54
N CYS A 108 2.05 -0.56 -4.91
CA CYS A 108 1.80 -0.92 -3.52
C CYS A 108 1.10 -2.27 -3.35
N ASN A 109 0.92 -3.02 -4.44
CA ASN A 109 0.50 -4.41 -4.47
C ASN A 109 1.49 -5.24 -5.31
N PRO A 110 1.63 -6.56 -5.05
CA PRO A 110 2.49 -7.42 -5.84
C PRO A 110 2.12 -7.38 -7.32
N MET A 111 3.11 -7.28 -8.20
CA MET A 111 2.90 -7.13 -9.65
C MET A 111 2.01 -8.23 -10.23
N ARG A 112 2.14 -9.47 -9.76
CA ARG A 112 1.31 -10.61 -10.18
C ARG A 112 -0.18 -10.43 -9.90
N THR A 113 -0.55 -9.58 -8.92
CA THR A 113 -1.96 -9.27 -8.62
C THR A 113 -2.48 -8.09 -9.43
N ILE A 114 -1.58 -7.28 -10.00
CA ILE A 114 -1.93 -6.10 -10.79
C ILE A 114 -2.07 -6.46 -12.27
N CYS A 115 -1.16 -7.27 -12.82
CA CYS A 115 -1.20 -7.69 -14.22
C CYS A 115 -0.44 -9.01 -14.46
N SER A 116 -0.93 -9.80 -15.41
CA SER A 116 -0.34 -11.09 -15.79
C SER A 116 0.90 -10.95 -16.67
N ASP A 117 1.05 -9.85 -17.39
CA ASP A 117 2.12 -9.54 -18.33
C ASP A 117 3.08 -8.44 -17.81
N GLY A 118 3.34 -8.45 -16.48
CA GLY A 118 4.07 -7.42 -15.76
C GLY A 118 5.42 -7.06 -16.37
N GLU A 119 6.21 -8.05 -16.77
CA GLU A 119 7.56 -7.83 -17.36
C GLU A 119 7.49 -6.95 -18.62
N ILE A 120 6.59 -7.30 -19.55
CA ILE A 120 6.41 -6.56 -20.79
C ILE A 120 5.94 -5.14 -20.52
N ARG A 121 5.00 -4.97 -19.59
CA ARG A 121 4.46 -3.66 -19.24
C ARG A 121 5.49 -2.78 -18.57
N MET A 122 6.22 -3.30 -17.59
CA MET A 122 7.24 -2.54 -16.88
C MET A 122 8.33 -2.04 -17.82
N ARG A 123 8.81 -2.89 -18.73
CA ARG A 123 9.74 -2.50 -19.78
C ARG A 123 9.21 -1.34 -20.62
N LYS A 124 7.99 -1.48 -21.17
CA LYS A 124 7.35 -0.43 -21.99
C LYS A 124 7.14 0.88 -21.24
N ILE A 125 6.77 0.83 -19.95
CA ILE A 125 6.57 2.04 -19.14
C ILE A 125 7.91 2.74 -18.86
N LYS A 126 8.99 1.97 -18.64
CA LYS A 126 10.35 2.54 -18.52
C LYS A 126 10.80 3.20 -19.82
N GLU A 127 10.56 2.55 -20.98
CA GLU A 127 10.87 3.11 -22.31
C GLU A 127 10.15 4.46 -22.55
N LEU A 128 8.98 4.67 -21.93
CA LEU A 128 8.30 5.97 -21.92
C LEU A 128 8.95 7.00 -20.99
N GLY A 129 10.00 6.63 -20.24
CA GLY A 129 10.73 7.51 -19.33
C GLY A 129 10.03 7.76 -18.00
N TYR A 130 9.22 6.79 -17.50
CA TYR A 130 8.73 6.79 -16.14
C TYR A 130 9.73 6.10 -15.20
N LYS A 131 9.90 6.66 -14.01
CA LYS A 131 10.67 6.04 -12.93
C LYS A 131 9.73 5.11 -12.15
N LEU A 132 10.06 3.82 -12.10
CA LEU A 132 9.20 2.82 -11.48
C LEU A 132 9.75 2.37 -10.15
N SER A 133 8.87 2.21 -9.16
CA SER A 133 9.22 1.75 -7.82
C SER A 133 8.19 0.76 -7.28
N SER A 134 8.63 -0.12 -6.37
CA SER A 134 7.81 -1.14 -5.73
C SER A 134 8.05 -1.18 -4.22
N PHE A 135 7.02 -1.56 -3.49
CA PHE A 135 7.14 -1.91 -2.07
C PHE A 135 7.74 -3.30 -1.85
N ASP A 136 7.69 -4.16 -2.86
CA ASP A 136 8.10 -5.56 -2.81
C ASP A 136 9.51 -5.70 -3.39
N ALA A 137 10.45 -6.23 -2.59
CA ALA A 137 11.84 -6.40 -3.00
C ALA A 137 12.00 -7.40 -4.15
N TYR A 138 11.19 -8.49 -4.15
CA TYR A 138 11.20 -9.48 -5.23
C TYR A 138 10.74 -8.87 -6.56
N ASP A 139 9.65 -8.09 -6.55
CA ASP A 139 9.18 -7.39 -7.75
C ASP A 139 10.20 -6.34 -8.21
N ALA A 140 10.85 -5.65 -7.26
CA ALA A 140 11.87 -4.67 -7.58
C ALA A 140 13.07 -5.31 -8.29
N GLU A 141 13.57 -6.43 -7.80
CA GLU A 141 14.64 -7.20 -8.42
C GLU A 141 14.21 -7.77 -9.78
N LYS A 142 13.12 -8.53 -9.79
CA LYS A 142 12.61 -9.23 -10.98
C LYS A 142 12.33 -8.30 -12.15
N TYR A 143 11.73 -7.15 -11.89
CA TYR A 143 11.34 -6.19 -12.94
C TYR A 143 12.30 -5.00 -13.04
N GLY A 144 13.39 -4.99 -12.26
CA GLY A 144 14.38 -3.90 -12.22
C GLY A 144 13.76 -2.57 -11.80
N LEU A 145 12.90 -2.56 -10.79
CA LEU A 145 12.26 -1.36 -10.22
C LEU A 145 13.09 -0.84 -9.06
N ASN A 146 12.89 0.43 -8.69
CA ASN A 146 13.47 0.94 -7.45
C ASN A 146 12.71 0.35 -6.26
N TYR A 147 13.42 -0.27 -5.33
CA TYR A 147 12.82 -0.68 -4.06
C TYR A 147 12.70 0.53 -3.13
N THR A 148 11.49 0.86 -2.73
CA THR A 148 11.21 1.97 -1.79
C THR A 148 10.55 1.49 -0.51
N GLY A 149 10.27 0.20 -0.41
CA GLY A 149 9.66 -0.42 0.77
C GLY A 149 8.20 -0.04 0.97
N GLN A 150 7.65 -0.58 2.05
CA GLN A 150 6.32 -0.26 2.55
C GLN A 150 6.42 0.85 3.60
N TYR A 151 5.34 1.57 3.79
CA TYR A 151 5.26 2.67 4.74
C TYR A 151 3.95 2.65 5.52
N PHE A 152 3.97 3.31 6.66
CA PHE A 152 2.79 3.53 7.49
C PHE A 152 2.76 4.97 8.01
N CYS A 153 1.59 5.45 8.35
CA CYS A 153 1.39 6.72 9.03
C CYS A 153 0.65 6.47 10.33
N LEU A 154 1.27 6.80 11.45
CA LEU A 154 0.65 6.63 12.74
C LEU A 154 -0.61 7.51 12.84
N PRO A 155 -1.79 6.91 13.10
CA PRO A 155 -2.99 7.68 13.36
C PRO A 155 -2.88 8.44 14.69
N PRO A 156 -3.71 9.49 14.90
CA PRO A 156 -3.83 10.13 16.20
C PRO A 156 -4.10 9.09 17.27
N GLN A 157 -3.28 9.08 18.32
CA GLN A 157 -3.38 8.08 19.40
C GLN A 157 -4.47 8.48 20.38
N ASN A 158 -5.67 7.98 20.19
CA ASN A 158 -6.63 7.79 21.27
C ASN A 158 -6.54 6.32 21.68
N ARG A 159 -5.65 5.98 22.60
CA ARG A 159 -5.50 4.60 23.09
C ARG A 159 -6.81 4.12 23.68
N GLU A 160 -7.45 3.20 23.00
CA GLU A 160 -8.69 2.58 23.45
C GLU A 160 -8.39 1.40 24.36
N PRO A 161 -9.25 1.11 25.36
CA PRO A 161 -9.10 -0.08 26.19
C PRO A 161 -9.09 -1.36 25.35
N ILE A 162 -8.21 -2.28 25.71
CA ILE A 162 -8.13 -3.59 25.04
C ILE A 162 -9.47 -4.35 25.20
N LYS A 163 -10.00 -4.86 24.10
CA LYS A 163 -11.26 -5.61 24.03
C LYS A 163 -11.09 -7.06 23.61
N CYS A 164 -10.02 -7.39 22.90
CA CYS A 164 -9.71 -8.76 22.51
C CYS A 164 -8.20 -9.01 22.52
N ASP A 165 -7.84 -10.29 22.58
CA ASP A 165 -6.44 -10.69 22.50
C ASP A 165 -5.92 -10.63 21.07
N CYS A 166 -6.65 -11.18 20.10
CA CYS A 166 -6.21 -11.31 18.70
C CYS A 166 -7.22 -10.71 17.73
N PHE A 167 -6.74 -9.90 16.79
CA PHE A 167 -7.56 -9.27 15.77
C PHE A 167 -7.10 -9.62 14.36
N PHE A 168 -8.05 -10.03 13.52
CA PHE A 168 -7.88 -10.19 12.08
C PHE A 168 -9.02 -9.51 11.32
N CYS A 169 -8.71 -8.82 10.24
CA CYS A 169 -9.70 -8.34 9.29
C CYS A 169 -9.17 -8.47 7.86
N GLY A 170 -9.87 -9.20 7.01
CA GLY A 170 -9.51 -9.32 5.60
C GLY A 170 -10.27 -10.42 4.88
N LEU A 171 -10.22 -10.37 3.54
CA LEU A 171 -10.84 -11.40 2.71
C LEU A 171 -10.15 -12.76 2.92
N PRO A 172 -10.92 -13.86 2.91
CA PRO A 172 -10.38 -15.22 3.14
C PRO A 172 -9.40 -15.62 2.03
N LYS A 173 -9.75 -15.37 0.77
CA LYS A 173 -8.98 -15.77 -0.42
C LYS A 173 -8.51 -17.23 -0.32
N ASP A 174 -7.21 -17.51 -0.55
CA ASP A 174 -6.56 -18.81 -0.52
C ASP A 174 -6.05 -19.25 0.87
N ARG A 175 -6.36 -18.49 1.93
CA ARG A 175 -5.88 -18.70 3.32
C ARG A 175 -7.00 -18.99 4.34
N ALA A 176 -8.19 -19.36 3.87
CA ALA A 176 -9.35 -19.57 4.75
C ALA A 176 -9.10 -20.66 5.79
N ASP A 177 -8.55 -21.79 5.35
CA ASP A 177 -8.29 -22.95 6.22
C ASP A 177 -7.20 -22.64 7.25
N GLU A 178 -6.14 -21.92 6.85
CA GLU A 178 -5.07 -21.50 7.74
C GLU A 178 -5.55 -20.50 8.80
N LEU A 179 -6.40 -19.55 8.40
CA LEU A 179 -7.03 -18.60 9.33
C LEU A 179 -7.93 -19.30 10.34
N GLU A 180 -8.71 -20.30 9.92
CA GLU A 180 -9.59 -21.06 10.80
C GLU A 180 -8.77 -21.95 11.74
N ALA A 181 -7.71 -22.60 11.25
CA ALA A 181 -6.81 -23.40 12.09
C ALA A 181 -6.13 -22.53 13.17
N LEU A 182 -5.60 -21.38 12.78
CA LEU A 182 -5.00 -20.44 13.73
C LEU A 182 -6.04 -19.93 14.74
N ARG A 183 -7.24 -19.58 14.31
CA ARG A 183 -8.32 -19.15 15.21
C ARG A 183 -8.63 -20.19 16.28
N ARG A 184 -8.81 -21.46 15.87
CA ARG A 184 -9.05 -22.56 16.81
C ARG A 184 -7.92 -22.74 17.81
N LEU A 185 -6.67 -22.67 17.33
CA LEU A 185 -5.50 -22.77 18.19
C LEU A 185 -5.46 -21.63 19.23
N LEU A 186 -5.77 -20.39 18.84
CA LEU A 186 -5.85 -19.24 19.74
C LEU A 186 -6.95 -19.43 20.78
N GLU A 187 -8.15 -19.85 20.38
CA GLU A 187 -9.30 -20.09 21.27
C GLU A 187 -9.02 -21.25 22.25
N GLN A 188 -8.38 -22.34 21.81
CA GLN A 188 -7.94 -23.45 22.66
C GLN A 188 -6.91 -23.02 23.73
N ASN A 189 -6.11 -22.00 23.43
CA ASN A 189 -5.19 -21.39 24.39
C ASN A 189 -5.87 -20.35 25.30
N GLY A 190 -7.21 -20.22 25.24
CA GLY A 190 -7.98 -19.28 26.07
C GLY A 190 -7.78 -17.82 25.69
N LEU A 191 -7.48 -17.54 24.41
CA LEU A 191 -7.35 -16.19 23.85
C LEU A 191 -8.65 -15.79 23.15
N THR A 192 -9.04 -14.54 23.32
CA THR A 192 -10.22 -13.97 22.65
C THR A 192 -9.89 -13.47 21.24
N CYS A 193 -10.72 -13.83 20.26
CA CYS A 193 -10.50 -13.53 18.86
C CYS A 193 -11.60 -12.63 18.29
N ASP A 194 -11.22 -11.53 17.62
CA ASP A 194 -12.10 -10.71 16.78
C ASP A 194 -11.66 -10.89 15.32
N PHE A 195 -12.24 -11.88 14.63
CA PHE A 195 -11.93 -12.20 13.23
C PHE A 195 -13.06 -11.73 12.32
N ILE A 196 -12.77 -10.73 11.49
CA ILE A 196 -13.69 -10.22 10.48
C ILE A 196 -13.26 -10.73 9.11
N ILE A 197 -13.99 -11.71 8.60
CA ILE A 197 -13.75 -12.32 7.29
C ILE A 197 -14.98 -12.04 6.41
N PRO A 198 -15.04 -10.86 5.74
CA PRO A 198 -16.21 -10.47 4.97
C PRO A 198 -16.40 -11.39 3.77
N ARG A 199 -17.62 -11.88 3.61
CA ARG A 199 -18.07 -12.69 2.46
C ARG A 199 -18.76 -11.83 1.41
N THR A 200 -19.31 -10.70 1.82
CA THR A 200 -20.01 -9.74 0.97
C THR A 200 -19.40 -8.35 1.09
N PRO A 201 -19.58 -7.45 0.09
CA PRO A 201 -19.13 -6.06 0.20
C PRO A 201 -19.70 -5.30 1.40
N GLN A 202 -20.92 -5.65 1.84
CA GLN A 202 -21.62 -5.01 2.96
C GLN A 202 -21.01 -5.36 4.32
N GLU A 203 -20.35 -6.51 4.44
CA GLU A 203 -19.66 -6.94 5.66
C GLU A 203 -18.28 -6.30 5.84
N LYS A 204 -17.81 -5.54 4.83
CA LYS A 204 -16.52 -4.86 4.92
C LYS A 204 -16.60 -3.73 5.93
N VAL A 205 -15.66 -3.69 6.85
CA VAL A 205 -15.49 -2.57 7.76
C VAL A 205 -14.78 -1.42 7.07
N THR A 206 -15.09 -0.19 7.50
CA THR A 206 -14.35 1.00 7.04
C THR A 206 -12.93 0.99 7.60
N TYR A 207 -12.01 1.67 6.92
CA TYR A 207 -10.63 1.74 7.41
C TYR A 207 -10.48 2.40 8.80
N PRO A 208 -11.23 3.46 9.15
CA PRO A 208 -11.26 3.98 10.52
C PRO A 208 -11.72 2.95 11.56
N GLU A 209 -12.75 2.15 11.25
CA GLU A 209 -13.21 1.10 12.17
C GLU A 209 -12.18 -0.04 12.29
N TYR A 210 -11.53 -0.40 11.18
CA TYR A 210 -10.40 -1.35 11.19
C TYR A 210 -9.28 -0.87 12.12
N LEU A 211 -8.83 0.37 12.01
CA LEU A 211 -7.80 0.95 12.87
C LEU A 211 -8.21 1.00 14.34
N LYS A 212 -9.47 1.31 14.63
CA LYS A 212 -10.02 1.30 15.98
C LYS A 212 -9.99 -0.10 16.60
N ARG A 213 -10.31 -1.15 15.85
CA ARG A 213 -10.22 -2.53 16.32
C ARG A 213 -8.77 -2.99 16.48
N THR A 214 -7.89 -2.58 15.58
CA THR A 214 -6.44 -2.75 15.72
C THR A 214 -5.96 -2.18 17.05
N ASP A 215 -6.34 -0.96 17.39
CA ASP A 215 -5.94 -0.33 18.65
C ASP A 215 -6.49 -1.04 19.90
N ARG A 216 -7.70 -1.61 19.80
CA ARG A 216 -8.37 -2.37 20.88
C ARG A 216 -7.91 -3.83 21.04
N SER A 217 -6.96 -4.29 20.23
CA SER A 217 -6.41 -5.64 20.31
C SER A 217 -5.02 -5.65 20.94
N ARG A 218 -4.61 -6.79 21.53
CA ARG A 218 -3.22 -7.03 21.98
C ARG A 218 -2.32 -7.43 20.83
N CYS A 219 -2.86 -8.23 19.91
CA CYS A 219 -2.13 -8.88 18.84
C CYS A 219 -2.88 -8.73 17.51
N ILE A 220 -2.13 -8.43 16.45
CA ILE A 220 -2.61 -8.40 15.07
C ILE A 220 -2.24 -9.71 14.38
N ILE A 221 -3.16 -10.24 13.59
CA ILE A 221 -2.93 -11.44 12.78
C ILE A 221 -2.62 -11.03 11.34
N ASP A 222 -1.49 -11.48 10.81
CA ASP A 222 -1.07 -11.29 9.42
C ASP A 222 -0.75 -12.63 8.75
N ILE A 223 -1.77 -13.31 8.27
CA ILE A 223 -1.58 -14.48 7.41
C ILE A 223 -1.49 -13.97 5.97
N ALA A 224 -0.31 -14.07 5.38
CA ALA A 224 -0.05 -13.70 3.99
C ALA A 224 -0.75 -14.66 3.01
N GLN A 225 -1.08 -14.19 1.82
CA GLN A 225 -1.56 -15.06 0.74
C GLN A 225 -0.39 -15.86 0.16
N GLY A 226 -0.65 -17.04 -0.36
CA GLY A 226 0.37 -17.89 -0.97
C GLY A 226 1.25 -17.13 -1.95
N GLY A 227 2.58 -17.18 -1.72
CA GLY A 227 3.58 -16.49 -2.54
C GLY A 227 3.68 -14.97 -2.38
N GLN A 228 3.04 -14.35 -1.38
CA GLN A 228 3.27 -12.94 -1.04
C GLN A 228 4.50 -12.85 -0.12
N LEU A 229 5.62 -12.40 -0.68
CA LEU A 229 6.90 -12.31 0.01
C LEU A 229 7.17 -10.90 0.58
N GLY A 230 6.56 -9.86 0.02
CA GLY A 230 6.78 -8.48 0.44
C GLY A 230 6.13 -8.15 1.79
N LEU A 231 6.65 -7.09 2.42
CA LEU A 231 6.14 -6.55 3.66
C LEU A 231 4.71 -6.02 3.48
N THR A 232 3.72 -6.67 4.09
CA THR A 232 2.34 -6.17 4.12
C THR A 232 2.23 -4.95 5.05
N ARG A 233 1.05 -4.33 5.13
CA ARG A 233 0.83 -3.21 6.07
C ARG A 233 0.71 -3.65 7.51
N ARG A 234 0.18 -4.86 7.79
CA ARG A 234 -0.10 -5.31 9.16
C ARG A 234 1.12 -5.37 10.07
N PRO A 235 2.31 -5.82 9.64
CA PRO A 235 3.53 -5.70 10.43
C PRO A 235 3.86 -4.26 10.83
N LEU A 236 3.65 -3.30 9.93
CA LEU A 236 3.87 -1.89 10.23
C LEU A 236 2.77 -1.35 11.17
N GLU A 237 1.53 -1.75 10.98
CA GLU A 237 0.45 -1.42 11.93
C GLU A 237 0.78 -1.95 13.33
N ALA A 238 1.26 -3.20 13.44
CA ALA A 238 1.70 -3.75 14.73
C ALA A 238 2.84 -2.93 15.33
N LEU A 239 3.87 -2.61 14.55
CA LEU A 239 5.01 -1.80 14.95
C LEU A 239 4.59 -0.41 15.47
N PHE A 240 3.73 0.29 14.73
CA PHE A 240 3.37 1.67 15.05
C PHE A 240 2.32 1.77 16.16
N TYR A 241 1.43 0.79 16.31
CA TYR A 241 0.47 0.72 17.42
C TYR A 241 1.05 0.08 18.69
N GLY A 242 2.28 -0.45 18.64
CA GLY A 242 2.87 -1.18 19.77
C GLY A 242 2.10 -2.46 20.09
N LYS A 243 1.71 -3.23 19.07
CA LYS A 243 0.95 -4.47 19.18
C LYS A 243 1.81 -5.68 18.86
N LYS A 244 1.49 -6.82 19.46
CA LYS A 244 2.07 -8.10 19.04
C LYS A 244 1.61 -8.44 17.61
N LEU A 245 2.38 -9.27 16.93
CA LEU A 245 2.05 -9.76 15.59
C LEU A 245 2.19 -11.27 15.54
N ILE A 246 1.17 -11.97 15.01
CA ILE A 246 1.28 -13.37 14.61
C ILE A 246 1.23 -13.39 13.09
N THR A 247 2.22 -13.99 12.45
CA THR A 247 2.33 -14.05 11.00
C THR A 247 2.81 -15.42 10.53
N ASN A 248 2.43 -15.81 9.31
CA ASN A 248 2.99 -16.99 8.63
C ASN A 248 4.16 -16.62 7.68
N ASN A 249 4.59 -15.35 7.66
CA ASN A 249 5.70 -14.92 6.82
C ASN A 249 7.05 -15.01 7.59
N PRO A 250 7.90 -16.01 7.31
CA PRO A 250 9.18 -16.18 7.98
C PRO A 250 10.19 -15.08 7.63
N ASP A 251 10.03 -14.39 6.49
CA ASP A 251 10.96 -13.37 6.02
C ASP A 251 10.92 -12.11 6.88
N LEU A 252 9.88 -11.96 7.73
CA LEU A 252 9.85 -10.87 8.72
C LEU A 252 11.04 -10.91 9.69
N ALA A 253 11.65 -12.07 9.89
CA ALA A 253 12.85 -12.20 10.71
C ALA A 253 14.07 -11.44 10.13
N ASN A 254 14.04 -11.05 8.87
CA ASN A 254 15.12 -10.31 8.20
C ASN A 254 14.99 -8.79 8.31
N TYR A 255 13.87 -8.28 8.85
CA TYR A 255 13.65 -6.86 9.01
C TYR A 255 14.24 -6.32 10.31
N ASP A 256 14.74 -5.10 10.30
CA ASP A 256 15.40 -4.46 11.44
C ASP A 256 14.46 -4.16 12.63
N PHE A 257 13.15 -4.19 12.43
CA PHE A 257 12.15 -4.10 13.51
C PHE A 257 11.77 -5.47 14.10
N TYR A 258 12.33 -6.57 13.56
CA TYR A 258 12.01 -7.89 14.09
C TYR A 258 12.47 -8.04 15.53
N ASN A 259 11.56 -8.51 16.36
CA ASN A 259 11.82 -8.89 17.74
C ASN A 259 10.94 -10.11 18.08
N LYS A 260 11.54 -11.22 18.47
CA LYS A 260 10.84 -12.47 18.82
C LYS A 260 9.81 -12.31 19.94
N GLU A 261 9.97 -11.28 20.78
CA GLU A 261 9.00 -10.94 21.81
C GLU A 261 7.81 -10.15 21.27
N ASN A 262 7.88 -9.59 20.05
CA ASN A 262 6.82 -8.83 19.41
C ASN A 262 6.20 -9.55 18.22
N ILE A 263 6.94 -10.46 17.58
CA ILE A 263 6.54 -11.15 16.36
C ILE A 263 6.65 -12.66 16.56
N PHE A 264 5.53 -13.34 16.39
CA PHE A 264 5.41 -14.80 16.42
C PHE A 264 5.24 -15.31 15.00
N ILE A 265 6.11 -16.21 14.56
CA ILE A 265 6.03 -16.82 13.22
C ILE A 265 5.27 -18.13 13.34
N PHE A 266 3.99 -18.10 12.98
CA PHE A 266 3.10 -19.28 12.98
C PHE A 266 3.65 -20.35 12.06
N GLY A 267 3.64 -21.59 12.52
CA GLY A 267 4.24 -22.74 11.84
C GLY A 267 5.76 -22.88 12.02
N LYS A 268 6.44 -21.92 12.68
CA LYS A 268 7.87 -21.96 12.98
C LYS A 268 8.14 -21.90 14.48
N ASP A 269 7.49 -20.95 15.17
CA ASP A 269 7.63 -20.80 16.62
C ASP A 269 6.80 -21.84 17.38
N SER A 270 7.26 -22.20 18.60
CA SER A 270 6.57 -23.18 19.43
C SER A 270 5.20 -22.67 19.89
N GLU A 271 4.14 -23.41 19.59
CA GLU A 271 2.76 -23.09 19.96
C GLU A 271 2.56 -23.00 21.48
N SER A 272 3.38 -23.70 22.28
CA SER A 272 3.35 -23.60 23.74
C SER A 272 3.61 -22.21 24.29
N ARG A 273 4.29 -21.34 23.53
CA ARG A 273 4.55 -19.93 23.87
C ARG A 273 3.39 -18.98 23.53
N LEU A 274 2.41 -19.43 22.74
CA LEU A 274 1.45 -18.56 22.07
C LEU A 274 0.67 -17.67 23.05
N LYS A 275 0.16 -18.27 24.14
CA LYS A 275 -0.60 -17.53 25.15
C LYS A 275 0.24 -16.47 25.87
N ASP A 276 1.43 -16.84 26.33
CA ASP A 276 2.32 -15.94 27.03
C ASP A 276 2.84 -14.85 26.10
N PHE A 277 3.15 -15.19 24.85
CA PHE A 277 3.52 -14.23 23.82
C PHE A 277 2.46 -13.14 23.64
N VAL A 278 1.19 -13.52 23.45
CA VAL A 278 0.10 -12.56 23.22
C VAL A 278 -0.15 -11.67 24.45
N ARG A 279 -0.03 -12.22 25.66
CA ARG A 279 -0.33 -11.51 26.92
C ARG A 279 0.84 -10.72 27.49
N SER A 280 2.08 -11.02 27.07
CA SER A 280 3.23 -10.24 27.48
C SER A 280 3.20 -8.81 26.93
N PRO A 281 3.82 -7.83 27.61
CA PRO A 281 3.90 -6.47 27.10
C PRO A 281 4.64 -6.39 25.76
N PHE A 282 4.31 -5.39 24.95
CA PHE A 282 5.08 -5.07 23.75
C PHE A 282 6.46 -4.53 24.17
N VAL A 283 7.52 -5.03 23.53
CA VAL A 283 8.88 -4.53 23.72
C VAL A 283 9.09 -3.36 22.77
N GLU A 284 9.43 -2.20 23.32
CA GLU A 284 9.61 -0.99 22.52
C GLU A 284 10.70 -1.16 21.46
N ILE A 285 10.40 -0.77 20.24
CA ILE A 285 11.33 -0.74 19.12
C ILE A 285 11.88 0.70 19.01
N PRO A 286 13.20 0.87 18.82
CA PRO A 286 13.82 2.19 18.72
C PRO A 286 13.12 3.09 17.69
N GLN A 287 12.93 4.35 18.05
CA GLN A 287 12.28 5.32 17.17
C GLN A 287 13.00 5.46 15.82
N SER A 288 14.34 5.38 15.83
CA SER A 288 15.15 5.41 14.60
C SER A 288 14.79 4.30 13.60
N ILE A 289 14.38 3.13 14.08
CA ILE A 289 13.89 2.03 13.24
C ILE A 289 12.49 2.36 12.73
N ARG A 290 11.58 2.78 13.63
CA ARG A 290 10.19 3.13 13.22
C ARG A 290 10.16 4.24 12.16
N LEU A 291 11.01 5.26 12.30
CA LEU A 291 11.08 6.37 11.34
C LEU A 291 11.44 5.94 9.93
N LYS A 292 12.16 4.84 9.72
CA LYS A 292 12.46 4.30 8.39
C LYS A 292 11.18 3.88 7.62
N TYR A 293 10.14 3.48 8.36
CA TYR A 293 8.86 3.02 7.82
C TYR A 293 7.76 4.09 7.90
N ASP A 294 8.10 5.30 8.34
CA ASP A 294 7.16 6.41 8.41
C ASP A 294 6.95 7.04 7.03
N ILE A 295 5.70 7.49 6.77
CA ILE A 295 5.31 8.14 5.51
C ILE A 295 6.16 9.38 5.23
N ASN A 296 6.58 10.14 6.25
CA ASN A 296 7.37 11.34 6.09
C ASN A 296 8.79 11.03 5.59
N SER A 297 9.35 9.90 6.00
CA SER A 297 10.63 9.39 5.48
C SER A 297 10.46 8.79 4.08
N TRP A 298 9.42 7.98 3.88
CA TRP A 298 9.18 7.30 2.62
C TRP A 298 8.93 8.27 1.46
N ILE A 299 8.14 9.32 1.70
CA ILE A 299 7.78 10.30 0.66
C ILE A 299 8.97 11.11 0.14
N GLN A 300 10.08 11.18 0.90
CA GLN A 300 11.32 11.84 0.47
C GLN A 300 11.89 11.24 -0.83
N ASN A 301 11.59 9.96 -1.11
CA ASN A 301 11.99 9.31 -2.37
C ASN A 301 11.39 9.97 -3.62
N TYR A 302 10.35 10.76 -3.46
CA TYR A 302 9.56 11.35 -4.55
C TYR A 302 9.49 12.87 -4.49
N LEU A 303 9.85 13.48 -3.37
CA LEU A 303 9.87 14.94 -3.27
C LEU A 303 10.90 15.53 -4.26
N PRO A 304 10.57 16.63 -4.92
CA PRO A 304 11.53 17.37 -5.72
C PRO A 304 12.76 17.76 -4.90
N LYS A 305 13.94 17.55 -5.50
CA LYS A 305 15.22 17.94 -4.90
C LYS A 305 15.43 19.44 -4.97
#